data_70c0838402e4a2d33427d97b6e9463db
#
_entry.id   70c0838402e4a2d33427d97b6e9463db
#
_cell.length_a   1.000
_cell.length_b   1.000
_cell.length_c   1.000
_cell.angle_alpha   90.00
_cell.angle_beta   90.00
_cell.angle_gamma   90.00
#
_symmetry.space_group_name_H-M   'P 1'
#
loop_
_entity.id
_entity.type
_entity.pdbx_description
1 polymer ?
#
loop_
_entity_poly.entity_id
_entity_poly.type
_entity_poly.pdbx_seq_one_letter_code
_entity_poly.pdbx_strand_id
1 'polypeptide(L)'
;MHSTYCDGKSELMDYVDQAKKLNMISIGFSSHAPVPFPTKWCMKAERFNDYLISIEKIKKLNSSFEIYKGLEVDFIPDVTSANLFRDKLDYTVGSIHFIENFPDGTPWEIDGTHASFLKGYSEIFNNNIQDVITRYFDLTREMIGTACPSIVGHLDKIKIQNPDNKFYKETDAWYQDEIKKTIDLIHASGAIVEVNTRGIYQKKTDTTYPSPWILELLHKKNIPVTISSDAHHCDDIINQFPETASVLKKIGFKTIAVLSEGDWKSFSFSEHGIIQ
;
A
#
# COMPACT_ATOMS: atom_id res chain seq x y z
N MET A 1 8.59 -1.26 1.66
CA MET A 1 9.25 -2.58 1.79
C MET A 1 9.21 -3.01 3.23
N HIS A 2 8.99 -4.30 3.45
CA HIS A 2 8.79 -4.94 4.75
C HIS A 2 10.03 -5.71 5.18
N SER A 3 10.45 -5.54 6.42
CA SER A 3 11.68 -6.13 6.96
C SER A 3 11.39 -7.12 8.08
N THR A 4 12.43 -7.75 8.62
CA THR A 4 12.34 -8.63 9.80
C THR A 4 11.79 -7.95 11.07
N TYR A 5 11.52 -6.65 11.02
CA TYR A 5 10.79 -5.95 12.08
C TYR A 5 9.29 -6.26 12.10
N CYS A 6 8.72 -6.61 10.95
CA CYS A 6 7.36 -7.12 10.80
C CYS A 6 7.42 -8.55 10.20
N ASP A 7 6.72 -8.83 9.14
CA ASP A 7 6.68 -10.15 8.47
C ASP A 7 7.60 -10.27 7.25
N GLY A 8 8.39 -9.25 6.97
CA GLY A 8 9.43 -9.31 5.94
C GLY A 8 10.51 -10.33 6.27
N LYS A 9 11.18 -10.86 5.26
CA LYS A 9 12.15 -11.97 5.35
C LYS A 9 13.59 -11.51 5.25
N SER A 10 13.85 -10.26 4.88
CA SER A 10 15.19 -9.70 4.72
C SER A 10 15.45 -8.62 5.77
N GLU A 11 16.71 -8.46 6.14
CA GLU A 11 17.16 -7.37 7.00
C GLU A 11 17.14 -6.04 6.21
N LEU A 12 17.07 -4.93 6.93
CA LEU A 12 17.07 -3.60 6.31
C LEU A 12 18.27 -3.38 5.39
N MET A 13 19.45 -3.90 5.77
CA MET A 13 20.68 -3.72 4.98
C MET A 13 20.64 -4.52 3.67
N ASP A 14 20.04 -5.70 3.64
CA ASP A 14 19.89 -6.51 2.42
C ASP A 14 19.14 -5.74 1.33
N TYR A 15 18.09 -5.00 1.72
CA TYR A 15 17.34 -4.14 0.81
C TYR A 15 18.19 -2.99 0.26
N VAL A 16 19.01 -2.36 1.11
CA VAL A 16 19.89 -1.25 0.68
C VAL A 16 20.94 -1.76 -0.31
N ASP A 17 21.56 -2.90 -0.03
CA ASP A 17 22.57 -3.51 -0.91
C ASP A 17 21.94 -3.91 -2.26
N GLN A 18 20.75 -4.47 -2.24
CA GLN A 18 20.03 -4.82 -3.45
C GLN A 18 19.61 -3.60 -4.26
N ALA A 19 19.09 -2.54 -3.60
CA ALA A 19 18.72 -1.30 -4.25
C ALA A 19 19.91 -0.63 -4.96
N LYS A 20 21.08 -0.63 -4.31
CA LYS A 20 22.33 -0.13 -4.92
C LYS A 20 22.76 -0.95 -6.14
N LYS A 21 22.69 -2.30 -6.08
CA LYS A 21 22.97 -3.17 -7.22
C LYS A 21 22.04 -2.91 -8.40
N LEU A 22 20.80 -2.51 -8.12
CA LEU A 22 19.79 -2.17 -9.12
C LEU A 22 19.85 -0.72 -9.58
N ASN A 23 20.84 0.07 -9.09
CA ASN A 23 21.00 1.50 -9.38
C ASN A 23 19.76 2.33 -9.08
N MET A 24 19.03 1.98 -8.02
CA MET A 24 17.90 2.79 -7.56
C MET A 24 18.39 4.15 -7.03
N ILE A 25 17.61 5.20 -7.21
CA ILE A 25 17.96 6.56 -6.71
C ILE A 25 17.69 6.69 -5.22
N SER A 26 16.66 6.02 -4.74
CA SER A 26 16.27 6.03 -3.32
C SER A 26 15.54 4.74 -2.94
N ILE A 27 15.43 4.49 -1.64
CA ILE A 27 14.65 3.38 -1.10
C ILE A 27 13.89 3.84 0.15
N GLY A 28 12.64 3.40 0.32
CA GLY A 28 11.82 3.67 1.50
C GLY A 28 11.42 2.38 2.20
N PHE A 29 11.62 2.30 3.51
CA PHE A 29 11.10 1.23 4.35
C PHE A 29 9.68 1.57 4.80
N SER A 30 8.79 0.58 4.77
CA SER A 30 7.38 0.71 5.17
C SER A 30 6.89 -0.56 5.86
N SER A 31 7.66 -1.08 6.83
CA SER A 31 7.21 -2.21 7.64
C SER A 31 5.85 -1.92 8.27
N HIS A 32 5.02 -2.95 8.47
CA HIS A 32 3.71 -2.79 9.09
C HIS A 32 3.81 -2.17 10.48
N ALA A 33 3.04 -1.11 10.71
CA ALA A 33 2.99 -0.43 11.99
C ALA A 33 2.48 -1.33 13.11
N PRO A 34 2.83 -1.06 14.37
CA PRO A 34 2.22 -1.72 15.51
C PRO A 34 0.71 -1.46 15.58
N VAL A 35 -0.04 -2.50 15.93
CA VAL A 35 -1.47 -2.42 16.30
C VAL A 35 -1.65 -2.92 17.75
N PRO A 36 -2.71 -2.49 18.49
CA PRO A 36 -2.85 -2.79 19.92
C PRO A 36 -3.44 -4.18 20.21
N PHE A 37 -3.48 -5.07 19.22
CA PHE A 37 -3.96 -6.44 19.35
C PHE A 37 -2.99 -7.42 18.66
N PRO A 38 -3.02 -8.71 19.00
CA PRO A 38 -2.11 -9.69 18.42
C PRO A 38 -2.31 -9.89 16.93
N THR A 39 -1.25 -9.74 16.15
CA THR A 39 -1.17 -10.11 14.73
C THR A 39 0.09 -10.93 14.49
N LYS A 40 0.12 -11.67 13.37
CA LYS A 40 1.31 -12.43 12.97
C LYS A 40 2.25 -11.63 12.07
N TRP A 41 1.81 -10.50 11.55
CA TRP A 41 2.49 -9.74 10.52
C TRP A 41 2.83 -8.30 10.92
N CYS A 42 2.11 -7.65 11.82
CA CYS A 42 2.47 -6.32 12.31
C CYS A 42 3.74 -6.34 13.17
N MET A 43 4.46 -5.24 13.14
CA MET A 43 5.56 -4.98 14.06
C MET A 43 5.04 -4.97 15.51
N LYS A 44 5.80 -5.58 16.43
CA LYS A 44 5.51 -5.45 17.86
C LYS A 44 5.85 -4.03 18.34
N ALA A 45 5.02 -3.46 19.21
CA ALA A 45 5.16 -2.08 19.67
C ALA A 45 6.53 -1.79 20.31
N GLU A 46 7.09 -2.76 21.07
CA GLU A 46 8.41 -2.64 21.69
C GLU A 46 9.56 -2.58 20.69
N ARG A 47 9.37 -3.05 19.44
CA ARG A 47 10.39 -3.01 18.38
C ARG A 47 10.39 -1.72 17.57
N PHE A 48 9.37 -0.87 17.73
CA PHE A 48 9.23 0.32 16.88
C PHE A 48 10.40 1.29 17.01
N ASN A 49 10.86 1.57 18.22
CA ASN A 49 12.01 2.45 18.41
C ASN A 49 13.30 1.86 17.84
N ASP A 50 13.51 0.55 17.98
CA ASP A 50 14.67 -0.13 17.41
C ASP A 50 14.65 -0.10 15.88
N TYR A 51 13.48 -0.21 15.26
CA TYR A 51 13.28 -0.02 13.82
C TYR A 51 13.77 1.36 13.36
N LEU A 52 13.30 2.42 14.02
CA LEU A 52 13.70 3.80 13.67
C LEU A 52 15.21 4.00 13.85
N ILE A 53 15.79 3.56 14.97
CA ILE A 53 17.21 3.66 15.26
C ILE A 53 18.05 2.90 14.22
N SER A 54 17.59 1.71 13.81
CA SER A 54 18.29 0.88 12.82
C SER A 54 18.32 1.53 11.46
N ILE A 55 17.21 2.12 11.00
CA ILE A 55 17.19 2.89 9.74
C ILE A 55 18.13 4.08 9.82
N GLU A 56 18.13 4.84 10.92
CA GLU A 56 19.04 5.98 11.08
C GLU A 56 20.53 5.58 11.05
N LYS A 57 20.88 4.43 11.65
CA LYS A 57 22.25 3.88 11.55
C LYS A 57 22.61 3.55 10.10
N ILE A 58 21.69 2.90 9.38
CA ILE A 58 21.89 2.51 7.97
C ILE A 58 22.01 3.75 7.09
N LYS A 59 21.18 4.79 7.30
CA LYS A 59 21.31 6.10 6.61
C LYS A 59 22.70 6.70 6.79
N LYS A 60 23.21 6.71 8.01
CA LYS A 60 24.57 7.25 8.31
C LYS A 60 25.68 6.45 7.64
N LEU A 61 25.56 5.12 7.60
CA LEU A 61 26.54 4.25 6.94
C LEU A 61 26.50 4.34 5.42
N ASN A 62 25.42 4.85 4.84
CA ASN A 62 25.17 4.92 3.41
C ASN A 62 24.83 6.36 2.96
N SER A 63 25.57 7.34 3.43
CA SER A 63 25.27 8.78 3.25
C SER A 63 25.20 9.26 1.79
N SER A 64 25.73 8.49 0.84
CA SER A 64 25.64 8.76 -0.60
C SER A 64 24.40 8.13 -1.28
N PHE A 65 23.55 7.45 -0.53
CA PHE A 65 22.35 6.79 -1.04
C PHE A 65 21.13 7.21 -0.21
N GLU A 66 20.06 7.57 -0.88
CA GLU A 66 18.85 8.07 -0.22
C GLU A 66 18.03 6.92 0.38
N ILE A 67 17.83 6.98 1.70
CA ILE A 67 17.07 5.98 2.47
C ILE A 67 16.02 6.71 3.29
N TYR A 68 14.77 6.29 3.22
CA TYR A 68 13.64 6.93 3.89
C TYR A 68 12.97 6.01 4.90
N LYS A 69 12.60 6.60 6.04
CA LYS A 69 11.81 5.97 7.10
C LYS A 69 10.34 6.12 6.81
N GLY A 70 9.64 5.04 6.65
CA GLY A 70 8.19 5.02 6.58
C GLY A 70 7.61 3.87 7.38
N LEU A 71 6.30 3.82 7.42
CA LEU A 71 5.49 2.69 7.90
C LEU A 71 4.30 2.52 6.98
N GLU A 72 3.90 1.26 6.80
CA GLU A 72 2.55 0.95 6.37
C GLU A 72 1.66 0.90 7.60
N VAL A 73 0.70 1.82 7.66
CA VAL A 73 -0.14 2.05 8.82
C VAL A 73 -1.57 1.64 8.49
N ASP A 74 -2.08 0.65 9.20
CA ASP A 74 -3.50 0.33 9.15
C ASP A 74 -4.32 1.47 9.72
N PHE A 75 -5.35 1.87 8.98
CA PHE A 75 -6.36 2.77 9.51
C PHE A 75 -7.48 1.96 10.17
N ILE A 76 -7.60 2.12 11.48
CA ILE A 76 -8.67 1.56 12.28
C ILE A 76 -9.21 2.73 13.11
N PRO A 77 -10.47 3.16 12.89
CA PRO A 77 -11.05 4.30 13.59
C PRO A 77 -10.82 4.23 15.11
N ASP A 78 -10.41 5.35 15.70
CA ASP A 78 -10.12 5.51 17.14
C ASP A 78 -8.99 4.60 17.69
N VAL A 79 -8.35 3.76 16.87
CA VAL A 79 -7.34 2.79 17.30
C VAL A 79 -5.98 3.11 16.71
N THR A 80 -5.85 3.18 15.39
CA THR A 80 -4.56 3.45 14.72
C THR A 80 -4.76 4.24 13.42
N SER A 81 -3.83 5.14 13.15
CA SER A 81 -3.80 5.96 11.95
C SER A 81 -2.40 6.53 11.69
N ALA A 82 -2.18 7.07 10.50
CA ALA A 82 -0.93 7.75 10.14
C ALA A 82 -0.54 8.87 11.12
N ASN A 83 -1.53 9.54 11.75
CA ASN A 83 -1.28 10.62 12.70
C ASN A 83 -0.48 10.19 13.93
N LEU A 84 -0.55 8.92 14.34
CA LEU A 84 0.21 8.41 15.50
C LEU A 84 1.73 8.34 15.25
N PHE A 85 2.16 8.30 13.99
CA PHE A 85 3.53 7.97 13.63
C PHE A 85 4.22 9.06 12.80
N ARG A 86 3.46 9.92 12.10
CA ARG A 86 4.00 10.82 11.05
C ARG A 86 5.16 11.72 11.51
N ASP A 87 5.14 12.19 12.74
CA ASP A 87 6.19 13.10 13.26
C ASP A 87 7.57 12.42 13.39
N LYS A 88 7.61 11.10 13.32
CA LYS A 88 8.84 10.29 13.43
C LYS A 88 9.32 9.71 12.10
N LEU A 89 8.57 9.95 11.02
CA LEU A 89 8.74 9.31 9.72
C LEU A 89 8.95 10.33 8.61
N ASP A 90 9.61 9.90 7.55
CA ASP A 90 9.75 10.67 6.31
C ASP A 90 8.45 10.57 5.47
N TYR A 91 7.70 9.44 5.56
CA TYR A 91 6.42 9.22 4.88
C TYR A 91 5.60 8.11 5.54
N THR A 92 4.31 8.04 5.18
CA THR A 92 3.41 6.96 5.60
C THR A 92 2.68 6.37 4.40
N VAL A 93 2.48 5.05 4.41
CA VAL A 93 1.53 4.35 3.54
C VAL A 93 0.31 4.03 4.39
N GLY A 94 -0.87 4.45 3.97
CA GLY A 94 -2.12 4.16 4.68
C GLY A 94 -2.85 3.01 4.01
N SER A 95 -3.23 2.01 4.79
CA SER A 95 -3.83 0.77 4.30
C SER A 95 -5.06 0.37 5.10
N ILE A 96 -5.96 -0.40 4.47
CA ILE A 96 -7.13 -0.99 5.11
C ILE A 96 -6.99 -2.51 5.02
N HIS A 97 -6.59 -3.14 6.13
CA HIS A 97 -6.57 -4.60 6.25
C HIS A 97 -7.67 -5.12 7.18
N PHE A 98 -8.15 -4.30 8.11
CA PHE A 98 -9.22 -4.62 9.04
C PHE A 98 -10.44 -3.75 8.76
N ILE A 99 -11.59 -4.34 8.48
CA ILE A 99 -12.78 -3.57 8.13
C ILE A 99 -13.91 -3.62 9.17
N GLU A 100 -13.90 -4.64 10.02
CA GLU A 100 -14.89 -4.81 11.10
C GLU A 100 -14.35 -5.83 12.12
N ASN A 101 -15.08 -6.02 13.23
CA ASN A 101 -14.78 -7.05 14.21
C ASN A 101 -15.84 -8.15 14.21
N PHE A 102 -15.42 -9.37 14.48
CA PHE A 102 -16.34 -10.45 14.85
C PHE A 102 -17.07 -10.13 16.16
N PRO A 103 -18.19 -10.81 16.48
CA PRO A 103 -18.94 -10.57 17.72
C PRO A 103 -18.12 -10.76 19.01
N ASP A 104 -17.03 -11.52 18.97
CA ASP A 104 -16.11 -11.72 20.08
C ASP A 104 -15.03 -10.63 20.20
N GLY A 105 -15.08 -9.61 19.34
CA GLY A 105 -14.12 -8.51 19.30
C GLY A 105 -12.86 -8.79 18.48
N THR A 106 -12.70 -10.00 17.90
CA THR A 106 -11.55 -10.31 17.03
C THR A 106 -11.63 -9.50 15.73
N PRO A 107 -10.59 -8.76 15.34
CA PRO A 107 -10.58 -8.02 14.08
C PRO A 107 -10.65 -8.97 12.86
N TRP A 108 -11.42 -8.57 11.85
CA TRP A 108 -11.55 -9.31 10.62
C TRP A 108 -10.62 -8.75 9.54
N GLU A 109 -9.61 -9.55 9.17
CA GLU A 109 -8.68 -9.26 8.06
C GLU A 109 -9.30 -9.56 6.71
N ILE A 110 -9.17 -8.64 5.76
CA ILE A 110 -9.69 -8.80 4.40
C ILE A 110 -8.76 -9.61 3.48
N ASP A 111 -7.47 -9.62 3.75
CA ASP A 111 -6.44 -10.27 2.91
C ASP A 111 -5.84 -11.54 3.53
N GLY A 112 -6.44 -12.02 4.60
CA GLY A 112 -6.17 -13.31 5.20
C GLY A 112 -6.56 -14.49 4.29
N THR A 113 -6.72 -15.67 4.86
CA THR A 113 -7.16 -16.85 4.07
C THR A 113 -8.57 -16.64 3.53
N HIS A 114 -8.86 -17.23 2.35
CA HIS A 114 -10.22 -17.17 1.78
C HIS A 114 -11.30 -17.74 2.73
N ALA A 115 -10.94 -18.76 3.51
CA ALA A 115 -11.83 -19.30 4.54
C ALA A 115 -12.15 -18.29 5.66
N SER A 116 -11.14 -17.50 6.11
CA SER A 116 -11.35 -16.42 7.07
C SER A 116 -12.22 -15.31 6.48
N PHE A 117 -11.97 -14.95 5.21
CA PHE A 117 -12.80 -13.98 4.52
C PHE A 117 -14.27 -14.44 4.46
N LEU A 118 -14.54 -15.67 4.03
CA LEU A 118 -15.90 -16.22 3.96
C LEU A 118 -16.59 -16.25 5.33
N LYS A 119 -15.86 -16.51 6.40
CA LYS A 119 -16.41 -16.47 7.76
C LYS A 119 -16.94 -15.07 8.10
N GLY A 120 -16.11 -14.03 7.97
CA GLY A 120 -16.53 -12.66 8.25
C GLY A 120 -17.60 -12.17 7.29
N TYR A 121 -17.50 -12.51 6.00
CA TYR A 121 -18.53 -12.25 4.99
C TYR A 121 -19.91 -12.78 5.42
N SER A 122 -19.95 -14.00 5.97
CA SER A 122 -21.20 -14.60 6.44
C SER A 122 -21.64 -14.06 7.80
N GLU A 123 -20.74 -14.04 8.81
CA GLU A 123 -21.12 -13.76 10.20
C GLU A 123 -21.33 -12.28 10.48
N ILE A 124 -20.57 -11.39 9.79
CA ILE A 124 -20.64 -9.94 10.03
C ILE A 124 -21.59 -9.29 9.00
N PHE A 125 -21.49 -9.67 7.73
CA PHE A 125 -22.18 -9.01 6.63
C PHE A 125 -23.33 -9.82 6.02
N ASN A 126 -23.76 -10.91 6.66
CA ASN A 126 -24.91 -11.73 6.22
C ASN A 126 -24.84 -12.13 4.72
N ASN A 127 -23.65 -12.38 4.19
CA ASN A 127 -23.38 -12.67 2.78
C ASN A 127 -23.76 -11.53 1.81
N ASN A 128 -23.69 -10.27 2.25
CA ASN A 128 -23.88 -9.11 1.39
C ASN A 128 -22.51 -8.53 1.00
N ILE A 129 -22.04 -8.83 -0.21
CA ILE A 129 -20.72 -8.36 -0.68
C ILE A 129 -20.70 -6.84 -0.91
N GLN A 130 -21.83 -6.24 -1.28
CA GLN A 130 -21.91 -4.81 -1.48
C GLN A 130 -21.63 -4.06 -0.17
N ASP A 131 -22.16 -4.53 0.96
CA ASP A 131 -21.90 -3.92 2.27
C ASP A 131 -20.42 -4.06 2.67
N VAL A 132 -19.80 -5.21 2.40
CA VAL A 132 -18.36 -5.44 2.63
C VAL A 132 -17.53 -4.41 1.87
N ILE A 133 -17.77 -4.26 0.57
CA ILE A 133 -17.02 -3.35 -0.30
C ILE A 133 -17.29 -1.90 0.06
N THR A 134 -18.55 -1.54 0.33
CA THR A 134 -18.90 -0.19 0.78
C THR A 134 -18.16 0.16 2.08
N ARG A 135 -18.16 -0.74 3.07
CA ARG A 135 -17.43 -0.54 4.33
C ARG A 135 -15.93 -0.37 4.11
N TYR A 136 -15.32 -1.16 3.23
CA TYR A 136 -13.90 -1.02 2.88
C TYR A 136 -13.58 0.37 2.33
N PHE A 137 -14.39 0.86 1.37
CA PHE A 137 -14.15 2.19 0.79
C PHE A 137 -14.58 3.34 1.72
N ASP A 138 -15.57 3.14 2.60
CA ASP A 138 -15.89 4.10 3.66
C ASP A 138 -14.69 4.32 4.60
N LEU A 139 -14.06 3.25 5.06
CA LEU A 139 -12.84 3.33 5.87
C LEU A 139 -11.68 3.99 5.12
N THR A 140 -11.53 3.68 3.83
CA THR A 140 -10.53 4.35 2.98
C THR A 140 -10.78 5.85 2.90
N ARG A 141 -12.04 6.27 2.71
CA ARG A 141 -12.42 7.67 2.67
C ARG A 141 -12.25 8.36 4.03
N GLU A 142 -12.60 7.67 5.11
CA GLU A 142 -12.42 8.16 6.47
C GLU A 142 -10.93 8.35 6.80
N MET A 143 -10.07 7.40 6.44
CA MET A 143 -8.62 7.52 6.53
C MET A 143 -8.11 8.78 5.83
N ILE A 144 -8.52 8.99 4.57
CA ILE A 144 -8.09 10.14 3.78
C ILE A 144 -8.61 11.44 4.41
N GLY A 145 -9.85 11.48 4.89
CA GLY A 145 -10.46 12.68 5.45
C GLY A 145 -9.95 13.07 6.83
N THR A 146 -9.51 12.11 7.66
CA THR A 146 -9.14 12.36 9.07
C THR A 146 -7.66 12.22 9.37
N ALA A 147 -6.95 11.38 8.64
CA ALA A 147 -5.55 11.05 8.89
C ALA A 147 -4.79 10.76 7.59
N CYS A 148 -4.98 11.61 6.58
CA CYS A 148 -4.47 11.41 5.24
C CYS A 148 -2.99 10.96 5.23
N PRO A 149 -2.68 9.76 4.70
CA PRO A 149 -1.29 9.29 4.58
C PRO A 149 -0.56 10.01 3.44
N SER A 150 0.75 9.90 3.37
CA SER A 150 1.53 10.35 2.21
C SER A 150 1.16 9.57 0.95
N ILE A 151 0.96 8.27 1.12
CA ILE A 151 0.60 7.32 0.06
C ILE A 151 -0.64 6.55 0.48
N VAL A 152 -1.66 6.51 -0.38
CA VAL A 152 -2.78 5.56 -0.25
C VAL A 152 -2.31 4.22 -0.79
N GLY A 153 -2.13 3.24 0.08
CA GLY A 153 -1.65 1.89 -0.24
C GLY A 153 -2.73 1.09 -1.00
N HIS A 154 -2.30 0.21 -1.87
CA HIS A 154 -3.08 -0.82 -2.60
C HIS A 154 -4.61 -0.63 -2.59
N LEU A 155 -5.08 0.48 -3.16
CA LEU A 155 -6.43 1.08 -3.05
C LEU A 155 -7.61 0.09 -3.16
N ASP A 156 -7.48 -0.94 -3.98
CA ASP A 156 -8.53 -1.96 -4.23
C ASP A 156 -8.08 -3.37 -3.80
N LYS A 157 -7.23 -3.48 -2.76
CA LYS A 157 -6.68 -4.78 -2.31
C LYS A 157 -7.75 -5.81 -1.98
N ILE A 158 -8.93 -5.39 -1.56
CA ILE A 158 -10.05 -6.28 -1.25
C ILE A 158 -10.43 -7.21 -2.41
N LYS A 159 -10.09 -6.86 -3.66
CA LYS A 159 -10.33 -7.71 -4.83
C LYS A 159 -9.58 -9.05 -4.80
N ILE A 160 -8.55 -9.18 -3.94
CA ILE A 160 -7.84 -10.46 -3.71
C ILE A 160 -8.81 -11.59 -3.31
N GLN A 161 -9.93 -11.24 -2.68
CA GLN A 161 -10.96 -12.19 -2.26
C GLN A 161 -12.03 -12.44 -3.31
N ASN A 162 -11.91 -11.82 -4.50
CA ASN A 162 -12.87 -11.91 -5.59
C ASN A 162 -12.30 -12.63 -6.83
N PRO A 163 -11.71 -13.83 -6.70
CA PRO A 163 -11.18 -14.56 -7.84
C PRO A 163 -12.31 -14.84 -8.85
N ASP A 164 -12.00 -14.74 -10.13
CA ASP A 164 -12.93 -14.99 -11.24
C ASP A 164 -14.23 -14.16 -11.16
N ASN A 165 -14.19 -13.00 -10.49
CA ASN A 165 -15.37 -12.14 -10.28
C ASN A 165 -16.53 -12.87 -9.57
N LYS A 166 -16.20 -13.75 -8.62
CA LYS A 166 -17.17 -14.64 -7.93
C LYS A 166 -18.25 -13.87 -7.17
N PHE A 167 -17.90 -12.73 -6.57
CA PHE A 167 -18.81 -11.96 -5.72
C PHE A 167 -19.36 -10.71 -6.41
N TYR A 168 -18.54 -10.05 -7.24
CA TYR A 168 -18.90 -8.84 -7.98
C TYR A 168 -18.01 -8.68 -9.21
N LYS A 169 -18.46 -7.85 -10.13
CA LYS A 169 -17.64 -7.43 -11.29
C LYS A 169 -17.17 -6.00 -11.10
N GLU A 170 -15.96 -5.70 -11.53
CA GLU A 170 -15.45 -4.31 -11.53
C GLU A 170 -16.27 -3.39 -12.46
N THR A 171 -17.14 -3.95 -13.32
CA THR A 171 -18.07 -3.23 -14.17
C THR A 171 -19.42 -2.93 -13.50
N ASP A 172 -19.68 -3.45 -12.32
CA ASP A 172 -20.92 -3.18 -11.59
C ASP A 172 -20.98 -1.70 -11.21
N ALA A 173 -22.12 -1.06 -11.50
CA ALA A 173 -22.27 0.39 -11.34
C ALA A 173 -22.02 0.84 -9.89
N TRP A 174 -22.53 0.09 -8.91
CA TRP A 174 -22.35 0.39 -7.50
C TRP A 174 -20.87 0.33 -7.07
N TYR A 175 -20.09 -0.65 -7.59
CA TYR A 175 -18.66 -0.76 -7.32
C TYR A 175 -17.90 0.42 -7.93
N GLN A 176 -18.20 0.75 -9.18
CA GLN A 176 -17.60 1.90 -9.84
C GLN A 176 -17.90 3.23 -9.14
N ASP A 177 -19.09 3.37 -8.55
CA ASP A 177 -19.48 4.57 -7.80
C ASP A 177 -18.69 4.69 -6.49
N GLU A 178 -18.43 3.59 -5.77
CA GLU A 178 -17.56 3.59 -4.59
C GLU A 178 -16.13 4.02 -4.95
N ILE A 179 -15.58 3.49 -6.03
CA ILE A 179 -14.25 3.90 -6.54
C ILE A 179 -14.23 5.39 -6.89
N LYS A 180 -15.20 5.90 -7.64
CA LYS A 180 -15.26 7.32 -8.06
C LYS A 180 -15.31 8.27 -6.86
N LYS A 181 -16.19 8.00 -5.88
CA LYS A 181 -16.28 8.78 -4.63
C LYS A 181 -14.93 8.83 -3.90
N THR A 182 -14.24 7.67 -3.83
CA THR A 182 -12.95 7.58 -3.16
C THR A 182 -11.85 8.34 -3.92
N ILE A 183 -11.81 8.22 -5.26
CA ILE A 183 -10.89 8.97 -6.10
C ILE A 183 -11.12 10.48 -6.01
N ASP A 184 -12.36 10.94 -5.90
CA ASP A 184 -12.67 12.37 -5.73
C ASP A 184 -12.06 12.92 -4.43
N LEU A 185 -12.13 12.14 -3.36
CA LEU A 185 -11.52 12.52 -2.08
C LEU A 185 -9.98 12.45 -2.13
N ILE A 186 -9.40 11.43 -2.76
CA ILE A 186 -7.95 11.36 -2.99
C ILE A 186 -7.46 12.58 -3.75
N HIS A 187 -8.15 12.97 -4.83
CA HIS A 187 -7.81 14.16 -5.61
C HIS A 187 -7.82 15.43 -4.75
N ALA A 188 -8.85 15.60 -3.91
CA ALA A 188 -8.98 16.75 -3.03
C ALA A 188 -7.89 16.78 -1.93
N SER A 189 -7.41 15.62 -1.49
CA SER A 189 -6.40 15.51 -0.42
C SER A 189 -4.97 15.75 -0.90
N GLY A 190 -4.70 15.58 -2.20
CA GLY A 190 -3.36 15.64 -2.76
C GLY A 190 -2.48 14.41 -2.45
N ALA A 191 -3.03 13.35 -1.88
CA ALA A 191 -2.30 12.12 -1.61
C ALA A 191 -1.80 11.42 -2.88
N ILE A 192 -0.68 10.72 -2.77
CA ILE A 192 -0.14 9.86 -3.83
C ILE A 192 -0.86 8.50 -3.74
N VAL A 193 -1.12 7.86 -4.88
CA VAL A 193 -1.67 6.50 -4.90
C VAL A 193 -0.57 5.51 -5.26
N GLU A 194 -0.48 4.45 -4.47
CA GLU A 194 0.41 3.33 -4.75
C GLU A 194 -0.10 2.52 -5.95
N VAL A 195 0.81 2.18 -6.86
CA VAL A 195 0.60 1.15 -7.88
C VAL A 195 1.38 -0.08 -7.42
N ASN A 196 0.70 -0.94 -6.69
CA ASN A 196 1.28 -2.08 -6.00
C ASN A 196 1.30 -3.30 -6.91
N THR A 197 2.47 -3.92 -7.03
CA THR A 197 2.69 -5.05 -7.94
C THR A 197 2.64 -6.42 -7.25
N ARG A 198 2.52 -6.46 -5.92
CA ARG A 198 2.62 -7.68 -5.12
C ARG A 198 1.62 -8.76 -5.53
N GLY A 199 0.38 -8.37 -5.82
CA GLY A 199 -0.66 -9.31 -6.24
C GLY A 199 -0.26 -10.13 -7.46
N ILE A 200 0.40 -9.49 -8.42
CA ILE A 200 0.81 -10.12 -9.68
C ILE A 200 1.94 -11.14 -9.44
N TYR A 201 3.06 -10.72 -8.86
CA TYR A 201 4.19 -11.63 -8.71
C TYR A 201 3.94 -12.74 -7.68
N GLN A 202 2.98 -12.54 -6.78
CA GLN A 202 2.49 -13.57 -5.87
C GLN A 202 1.38 -14.44 -6.48
N LYS A 203 0.97 -14.18 -7.74
CA LYS A 203 -0.08 -14.92 -8.46
C LYS A 203 -1.43 -14.92 -7.72
N LYS A 204 -1.72 -13.83 -7.04
CA LYS A 204 -2.99 -13.63 -6.32
C LYS A 204 -3.99 -12.81 -7.12
N THR A 205 -3.49 -12.00 -8.06
CA THR A 205 -4.30 -11.20 -8.99
C THR A 205 -3.59 -11.10 -10.34
N ASP A 206 -4.34 -10.84 -11.38
CA ASP A 206 -3.80 -10.66 -12.74
C ASP A 206 -3.39 -9.21 -13.03
N THR A 207 -3.70 -8.28 -12.14
CA THR A 207 -3.42 -6.85 -12.30
C THR A 207 -2.85 -6.26 -11.02
N THR A 208 -2.29 -5.04 -11.12
CA THR A 208 -1.84 -4.26 -9.96
C THR A 208 -3.00 -3.89 -9.02
N TYR A 209 -2.67 -3.47 -7.82
CA TYR A 209 -3.55 -2.67 -6.99
C TYR A 209 -3.16 -1.18 -7.15
N PRO A 210 -4.02 -0.31 -7.70
CA PRO A 210 -5.36 -0.61 -8.23
C PRO A 210 -5.34 -1.19 -9.65
N SER A 211 -6.54 -1.67 -10.07
CA SER A 211 -6.80 -2.19 -11.42
C SER A 211 -6.57 -1.13 -12.51
N PRO A 212 -6.25 -1.51 -13.77
CA PRO A 212 -5.92 -0.55 -14.84
C PRO A 212 -6.99 0.50 -15.11
N TRP A 213 -8.27 0.15 -15.07
CA TRP A 213 -9.35 1.13 -15.28
C TRP A 213 -9.42 2.19 -14.16
N ILE A 214 -9.02 1.83 -12.92
CA ILE A 214 -8.91 2.77 -11.81
C ILE A 214 -7.71 3.69 -12.04
N LEU A 215 -6.57 3.16 -12.54
CA LEU A 215 -5.42 3.97 -12.95
C LEU A 215 -5.79 4.99 -14.04
N GLU A 216 -6.67 4.62 -15.01
CA GLU A 216 -7.19 5.56 -15.99
C GLU A 216 -7.97 6.72 -15.34
N LEU A 217 -8.76 6.45 -14.30
CA LEU A 217 -9.47 7.49 -13.54
C LEU A 217 -8.51 8.40 -12.78
N LEU A 218 -7.48 7.82 -12.13
CA LEU A 218 -6.43 8.58 -11.46
C LEU A 218 -5.69 9.50 -12.46
N HIS A 219 -5.33 8.95 -13.63
CA HIS A 219 -4.68 9.74 -14.68
C HIS A 219 -5.56 10.91 -15.17
N LYS A 220 -6.84 10.66 -15.44
CA LYS A 220 -7.79 11.71 -15.86
C LYS A 220 -7.91 12.85 -14.84
N LYS A 221 -7.72 12.57 -13.56
CA LYS A 221 -7.74 13.57 -12.48
C LYS A 221 -6.36 14.12 -12.11
N ASN A 222 -5.31 13.74 -12.85
CA ASN A 222 -3.92 14.14 -12.56
C ASN A 222 -3.47 13.79 -11.13
N ILE A 223 -3.96 12.68 -10.57
CA ILE A 223 -3.54 12.20 -9.26
C ILE A 223 -2.16 11.54 -9.41
N PRO A 224 -1.16 11.94 -8.60
CA PRO A 224 0.17 11.36 -8.67
C PRO A 224 0.15 9.89 -8.22
N VAL A 225 0.95 9.06 -8.89
CA VAL A 225 1.13 7.64 -8.55
C VAL A 225 2.59 7.31 -8.30
N THR A 226 2.85 6.32 -7.46
CA THR A 226 4.17 5.72 -7.24
C THR A 226 4.11 4.21 -7.44
N ILE A 227 5.13 3.61 -8.06
CA ILE A 227 5.17 2.15 -8.22
C ILE A 227 5.82 1.55 -6.97
N SER A 228 5.21 0.52 -6.42
CA SER A 228 5.70 -0.22 -5.26
C SER A 228 5.55 -1.72 -5.47
N SER A 229 6.57 -2.47 -5.06
CA SER A 229 6.50 -3.94 -5.06
C SER A 229 5.91 -4.50 -3.77
N ASP A 230 5.80 -3.71 -2.72
CA ASP A 230 5.40 -4.19 -1.39
C ASP A 230 6.23 -5.44 -1.01
N ALA A 231 7.56 -5.31 -1.23
CA ALA A 231 8.50 -6.41 -1.12
C ALA A 231 8.67 -6.87 0.33
N HIS A 232 8.57 -8.19 0.53
CA HIS A 232 8.86 -8.86 1.80
C HIS A 232 10.15 -9.69 1.72
N HIS A 233 10.84 -9.68 0.59
CA HIS A 233 12.18 -10.20 0.38
C HIS A 233 12.97 -9.21 -0.48
N CYS A 234 14.27 -9.06 -0.24
CA CYS A 234 15.09 -8.08 -0.96
C CYS A 234 15.17 -8.34 -2.47
N ASP A 235 14.98 -9.57 -2.93
CA ASP A 235 14.97 -9.90 -4.37
C ASP A 235 13.68 -9.41 -5.07
N ASP A 236 12.64 -9.05 -4.30
CA ASP A 236 11.35 -8.65 -4.86
C ASP A 236 11.22 -7.13 -5.09
N ILE A 237 12.27 -6.34 -4.84
CA ILE A 237 12.19 -4.86 -4.79
C ILE A 237 11.57 -4.24 -6.05
N ILE A 238 11.91 -4.76 -7.24
CA ILE A 238 11.42 -4.24 -8.54
C ILE A 238 10.56 -5.24 -9.31
N ASN A 239 10.04 -6.26 -8.61
CA ASN A 239 9.20 -7.26 -9.26
C ASN A 239 8.00 -6.63 -9.97
N GLN A 240 7.83 -6.94 -11.27
CA GLN A 240 6.78 -6.40 -12.16
C GLN A 240 6.86 -4.88 -12.44
N PHE A 241 7.96 -4.20 -12.13
CA PHE A 241 8.11 -2.76 -12.42
C PHE A 241 8.12 -2.46 -13.91
N PRO A 242 8.88 -3.19 -14.77
CA PRO A 242 8.88 -2.95 -16.22
C PRO A 242 7.48 -3.06 -16.85
N GLU A 243 6.75 -4.13 -16.51
CA GLU A 243 5.40 -4.39 -17.02
C GLU A 243 4.42 -3.33 -16.54
N THR A 244 4.50 -2.95 -15.26
CA THR A 244 3.67 -1.91 -14.65
C THR A 244 3.96 -0.55 -15.28
N ALA A 245 5.22 -0.20 -15.49
CA ALA A 245 5.62 1.02 -16.18
C ALA A 245 5.04 1.07 -17.61
N SER A 246 5.08 -0.06 -18.34
CA SER A 246 4.47 -0.17 -19.67
C SER A 246 2.96 0.09 -19.64
N VAL A 247 2.25 -0.47 -18.64
CA VAL A 247 0.80 -0.21 -18.45
C VAL A 247 0.54 1.26 -18.17
N LEU A 248 1.27 1.89 -17.24
CA LEU A 248 1.12 3.30 -16.92
C LEU A 248 1.39 4.21 -18.13
N LYS A 249 2.41 3.90 -18.93
CA LYS A 249 2.70 4.63 -20.17
C LYS A 249 1.56 4.51 -21.19
N LYS A 250 0.97 3.33 -21.37
CA LYS A 250 -0.19 3.10 -22.26
C LYS A 250 -1.42 3.89 -21.81
N ILE A 251 -1.65 4.00 -20.51
CA ILE A 251 -2.73 4.82 -19.93
C ILE A 251 -2.48 6.31 -20.19
N GLY A 252 -1.22 6.74 -20.28
CA GLY A 252 -0.85 8.12 -20.58
C GLY A 252 -0.05 8.84 -19.50
N PHE A 253 0.31 8.17 -18.39
CA PHE A 253 1.17 8.76 -17.37
C PHE A 253 2.52 9.18 -17.97
N LYS A 254 2.94 10.39 -17.70
CA LYS A 254 4.24 10.93 -18.13
C LYS A 254 5.30 10.80 -17.05
N THR A 255 4.87 10.90 -15.80
CA THR A 255 5.73 10.89 -14.62
C THR A 255 5.15 9.97 -13.53
N ILE A 256 6.01 9.53 -12.63
CA ILE A 256 5.65 8.91 -11.35
C ILE A 256 6.25 9.73 -10.20
N ALA A 257 5.62 9.66 -9.03
CA ALA A 257 6.12 10.29 -7.81
C ALA A 257 7.21 9.41 -7.19
N VAL A 258 8.33 10.02 -6.84
CA VAL A 258 9.44 9.37 -6.12
C VAL A 258 9.90 10.30 -5.01
N LEU A 259 10.13 9.77 -3.82
CA LEU A 259 10.70 10.51 -2.70
C LEU A 259 12.22 10.64 -2.93
N SER A 260 12.69 11.87 -3.14
CA SER A 260 14.10 12.19 -3.39
C SER A 260 14.46 13.57 -2.88
N GLU A 261 15.65 13.71 -2.30
CA GLU A 261 16.13 14.95 -1.64
C GLU A 261 15.14 15.47 -0.57
N GLY A 262 14.48 14.54 0.12
CA GLY A 262 13.54 14.84 1.19
C GLY A 262 12.13 15.21 0.77
N ASP A 263 11.85 15.31 -0.54
CA ASP A 263 10.55 15.72 -1.08
C ASP A 263 10.01 14.75 -2.13
N TRP A 264 8.70 14.72 -2.29
CA TRP A 264 8.05 14.00 -3.40
C TRP A 264 8.23 14.76 -4.70
N LYS A 265 8.94 14.14 -5.65
CA LYS A 265 9.23 14.71 -6.95
C LYS A 265 8.63 13.87 -8.07
N SER A 266 8.26 14.53 -9.17
CA SER A 266 7.77 13.88 -10.40
C SER A 266 8.93 13.56 -11.32
N PHE A 267 9.15 12.28 -11.61
CA PHE A 267 10.19 11.83 -12.55
C PHE A 267 9.56 11.22 -13.80
N SER A 268 10.11 11.55 -14.96
CA SER A 268 9.84 10.81 -16.18
C SER A 268 10.35 9.37 -16.04
N PHE A 269 9.68 8.42 -16.68
CA PHE A 269 10.01 7.00 -16.52
C PHE A 269 9.80 6.21 -17.82
N SER A 270 10.42 5.04 -17.88
CA SER A 270 10.25 4.02 -18.92
C SER A 270 10.18 2.64 -18.27
N GLU A 271 10.06 1.58 -19.08
CA GLU A 271 10.20 0.18 -18.62
C GLU A 271 11.58 -0.12 -18.02
N HIS A 272 12.56 0.72 -18.27
CA HIS A 272 13.95 0.56 -17.78
C HIS A 272 14.23 1.38 -16.52
N GLY A 273 13.26 2.12 -16.00
CA GLY A 273 13.36 2.93 -14.79
C GLY A 273 13.14 4.42 -15.02
N ILE A 274 13.64 5.21 -14.08
CA ILE A 274 13.57 6.68 -14.10
C ILE A 274 14.46 7.22 -15.21
N ILE A 275 13.93 8.20 -15.92
CA ILE A 275 14.67 8.99 -16.94
C ILE A 275 15.13 10.27 -16.26
N GLN A 276 16.43 10.40 -16.10
CA GLN A 276 17.10 11.60 -15.55
C GLN A 276 17.33 12.63 -16.64
#